data_462bda9b90ad2a7c9ebc37a551972d4f
#
_entry.id   462bda9b90ad2a7c9ebc37a551972d4f
#
_cell.length_a   1.000
_cell.length_b   1.000
_cell.length_c   1.000
_cell.angle_alpha   90.00
_cell.angle_beta   90.00
_cell.angle_gamma   90.00
#
_symmetry.space_group_name_H-M   'P 1'
#
loop_
_entity.id
_entity.type
_entity.pdbx_description
1 polymer ?
#
loop_
_entity_poly.entity_id
_entity_poly.type
_entity_poly.pdbx_seq_one_letter_code
_entity_poly.pdbx_strand_id
1 'polypeptide(L)' 'MQWDQEQLKAKLAELELEHRDLDAVINTLMGQTDFDQIKVGRLKKRKLALKDQITSLRGKLIPDIIA' A
#
# COMPACT_ATOMS: atom_id res chain seq x y z
N MET A 1 20.67 9.16 -1.12
CA MET A 1 19.87 10.20 -1.70
C MET A 1 18.73 10.59 -0.80
N GLN A 2 18.53 11.86 -0.59
CA GLN A 2 17.48 12.27 0.28
C GLN A 2 16.31 12.79 -0.50
N TRP A 3 15.13 12.45 -0.07
CA TRP A 3 13.92 12.94 -0.71
C TRP A 3 13.45 14.16 0.03
N ASP A 4 12.98 15.16 -0.66
CA ASP A 4 12.41 16.31 0.03
C ASP A 4 10.96 16.00 0.39
N GLN A 5 10.32 16.88 1.11
CA GLN A 5 8.98 16.65 1.63
C GLN A 5 7.96 16.44 0.52
N GLU A 6 8.10 17.18 -0.55
CA GLU A 6 7.14 17.05 -1.64
C GLU A 6 7.28 15.73 -2.36
N GLN A 7 8.50 15.27 -2.54
CA GLN A 7 8.72 13.98 -3.17
C GLN A 7 8.17 12.85 -2.30
N LEU A 8 8.36 12.96 -1.00
CA LEU A 8 7.83 11.96 -0.09
C LEU A 8 6.31 11.93 -0.11
N LYS A 9 5.68 13.09 -0.14
CA LYS A 9 4.23 13.17 -0.20
C LYS A 9 3.69 12.57 -1.50
N ALA A 10 4.35 12.88 -2.60
CA ALA A 10 3.93 12.35 -3.89
C ALA A 10 4.07 10.83 -3.93
N LYS A 11 5.17 10.33 -3.39
CA LYS A 11 5.39 8.90 -3.37
C LYS A 11 4.38 8.21 -2.46
N LEU A 12 4.10 8.81 -1.32
CA LEU A 12 3.14 8.26 -0.39
C LEU A 12 1.74 8.19 -1.04
N ALA A 13 1.33 9.26 -1.71
CA ALA A 13 0.04 9.27 -2.38
C ALA A 13 -0.03 8.17 -3.45
N GLU A 14 1.05 7.97 -4.19
CA GLU A 14 1.11 6.94 -5.20
C GLU A 14 0.97 5.56 -4.58
N LEU A 15 1.66 5.32 -3.50
CA LEU A 15 1.59 4.03 -2.82
C LEU A 15 0.23 3.78 -2.21
N GLU A 16 -0.38 4.81 -1.66
CA GLU A 16 -1.70 4.68 -1.08
C GLU A 16 -2.75 4.36 -2.14
N LEU A 17 -2.63 4.98 -3.31
CA LEU A 17 -3.54 4.69 -4.39
C LEU A 17 -3.37 3.25 -4.86
N GLU A 18 -2.13 2.82 -5.02
CA GLU A 18 -1.85 1.46 -5.44
C GLU A 18 -2.37 0.46 -4.44
N HIS A 19 -2.19 0.73 -3.16
CA HIS A 19 -2.69 -0.14 -2.09
C HIS A 19 -4.21 -0.25 -2.15
N ARG A 20 -4.87 0.87 -2.34
CA ARG A 20 -6.32 0.91 -2.41
C ARG A 20 -6.85 0.15 -3.61
N ASP A 21 -6.23 0.36 -4.78
CA ASP A 21 -6.65 -0.34 -5.99
C ASP A 21 -6.45 -1.84 -5.85
N LEU A 22 -5.34 -2.23 -5.25
CA LEU A 22 -5.03 -3.63 -5.06
C LEU A 22 -6.01 -4.28 -4.10
N ASP A 23 -6.36 -3.56 -3.05
CA ASP A 23 -7.34 -4.06 -2.09
C ASP A 23 -8.70 -4.29 -2.77
N ALA A 24 -9.10 -3.38 -3.64
CA ALA A 24 -10.35 -3.51 -4.38
C ALA A 24 -10.31 -4.73 -5.31
N VAL A 25 -9.18 -4.95 -5.98
CA VAL A 25 -9.04 -6.10 -6.86
C VAL A 25 -9.13 -7.40 -6.05
N ILE A 26 -8.46 -7.46 -4.92
CA ILE A 26 -8.49 -8.64 -4.07
C ILE A 26 -9.92 -8.94 -3.62
N ASN A 27 -10.63 -7.91 -3.17
CA ASN A 27 -12.00 -8.09 -2.72
C ASN A 27 -12.91 -8.59 -3.84
N THR A 28 -12.71 -8.06 -5.05
CA THR A 28 -13.48 -8.51 -6.20
C THR A 28 -13.22 -9.97 -6.51
N LEU A 29 -11.96 -10.37 -6.48
CA LEU A 29 -11.60 -11.74 -6.77
C LEU A 29 -12.12 -12.70 -5.72
N MET A 30 -12.04 -12.32 -4.46
CA MET A 30 -12.49 -13.17 -3.38
C MET A 30 -14.01 -13.28 -3.33
N GLY A 31 -14.71 -12.35 -3.96
CA GLY A 31 -16.16 -12.44 -4.06
C GLY A 31 -16.65 -13.45 -5.06
N GLN A 32 -15.75 -13.98 -5.89
CA GLN A 32 -16.14 -14.98 -6.88
C GLN A 32 -16.23 -16.36 -6.23
N THR A 33 -17.11 -17.19 -6.76
CA THR A 33 -17.32 -18.50 -6.19
C THR A 33 -16.07 -19.36 -6.23
N ASP A 34 -15.30 -19.24 -7.29
CA ASP A 34 -14.18 -20.13 -7.48
C ASP A 34 -12.95 -19.29 -7.80
N PHE A 35 -12.45 -18.56 -6.83
CA PHE A 35 -11.33 -17.70 -7.11
C PHE A 35 -9.99 -18.44 -6.98
N ASP A 36 -8.99 -17.91 -7.67
CA ASP A 36 -7.67 -18.50 -7.68
C ASP A 36 -6.92 -18.10 -6.41
N GLN A 37 -6.77 -19.03 -5.50
CA GLN A 37 -6.15 -18.75 -4.21
C GLN A 37 -4.68 -18.37 -4.33
N ILE A 38 -4.00 -18.91 -5.32
CA ILE A 38 -2.59 -18.58 -5.50
C ILE A 38 -2.46 -17.14 -5.96
N LYS A 39 -3.30 -16.74 -6.89
CA LYS A 39 -3.28 -15.37 -7.39
C LYS A 39 -3.64 -14.39 -6.28
N VAL A 40 -4.68 -14.70 -5.53
CA VAL A 40 -5.09 -13.84 -4.42
C VAL A 40 -3.97 -13.76 -3.37
N GLY A 41 -3.31 -14.88 -3.10
CA GLY A 41 -2.21 -14.88 -2.16
C GLY A 41 -1.07 -13.97 -2.57
N ARG A 42 -0.74 -13.97 -3.86
CA ARG A 42 0.30 -13.09 -4.38
C ARG A 42 -0.09 -11.63 -4.24
N LEU A 43 -1.35 -11.34 -4.54
CA LEU A 43 -1.84 -9.97 -4.44
C LEU A 43 -1.87 -9.48 -3.01
N LYS A 44 -2.25 -10.35 -2.08
CA LYS A 44 -2.23 -9.99 -0.67
C LYS A 44 -0.82 -9.72 -0.18
N LYS A 45 0.14 -10.49 -0.64
CA LYS A 45 1.53 -10.28 -0.28
C LYS A 45 2.00 -8.93 -0.79
N ARG A 46 1.64 -8.59 -2.02
CA ARG A 46 1.96 -7.29 -2.58
C ARG A 46 1.34 -6.17 -1.76
N LYS A 47 0.09 -6.36 -1.35
CA LYS A 47 -0.60 -5.36 -0.55
C LYS A 47 0.12 -5.12 0.77
N LEU A 48 0.57 -6.19 1.41
CA LEU A 48 1.31 -6.04 2.67
C LEU A 48 2.62 -5.30 2.47
N ALA A 49 3.31 -5.57 1.37
CA ALA A 49 4.55 -4.88 1.08
C ALA A 49 4.30 -3.39 0.87
N LEU A 50 3.21 -3.06 0.18
CA LEU A 50 2.85 -1.65 -0.02
C LEU A 50 2.51 -0.98 1.31
N LYS A 51 1.80 -1.67 2.17
CA LYS A 51 1.47 -1.11 3.46
C LYS A 51 2.71 -0.82 4.29
N ASP A 52 3.69 -1.71 4.23
CA ASP A 52 4.94 -1.50 4.94
C ASP A 52 5.65 -0.26 4.43
N GLN A 53 5.66 -0.06 3.12
CA GLN A 53 6.29 1.12 2.54
C GLN A 53 5.55 2.39 2.95
N ILE A 54 4.23 2.33 2.95
CA ILE A 54 3.41 3.47 3.35
C ILE A 54 3.71 3.86 4.80
N THR A 55 3.74 2.88 5.67
CA THR A 55 4.02 3.12 7.09
C THR A 55 5.39 3.75 7.26
N SER A 56 6.36 3.23 6.54
CA SER A 56 7.73 3.74 6.60
C SER A 56 7.80 5.20 6.15
N LEU A 57 7.14 5.53 5.05
CA LEU A 57 7.15 6.90 4.55
C LEU A 57 6.41 7.86 5.47
N ARG A 58 5.31 7.40 6.05
CA ARG A 58 4.59 8.24 7.00
C ARG A 58 5.44 8.59 8.20
N GLY A 59 6.23 7.65 8.66
CA GLY A 59 7.13 7.90 9.76
C GLY A 59 8.15 8.97 9.45
N LYS A 60 8.52 9.08 8.18
CA LYS A 60 9.49 10.11 7.78
C LYS A 60 8.84 11.47 7.58
N LEU A 61 7.57 11.46 7.13
CA LEU A 61 6.91 12.72 6.87
C LEU A 61 6.39 13.40 8.09
N ILE A 62 6.00 12.66 9.10
CA ILE A 62 5.41 13.24 10.23
C ILE A 62 6.17 12.97 11.40
N PRO A 63 7.15 13.67 11.60
CA PRO A 63 8.04 13.40 12.67
C PRO A 63 7.41 13.49 14.02
N ASP A 64 6.54 14.30 14.29
CA ASP A 64 6.23 14.42 15.55
C ASP A 64 4.93 14.13 15.88
N ILE A 65 4.59 13.46 16.10
CA ILE A 65 3.47 13.14 16.33
C ILE A 65 3.13 13.10 17.51
N ILE A 66 3.34 13.35 18.18
CA ILE A 66 3.02 13.39 19.24
C ILE A 66 2.38 12.82 19.91
N ALA A 67 2.28 12.43 20.00
CA ALA A 67 1.81 11.86 20.87
C ALA A 67 1.07 12.14 21.66
#